data_37dfa0b5a80195f72099dd10fdf42b52
#
_entry.id   37dfa0b5a80195f72099dd10fdf42b52
#
_cell.length_a   1.000
_cell.length_b   1.000
_cell.length_c   1.000
_cell.angle_alpha   90.00
_cell.angle_beta   90.00
_cell.angle_gamma   90.00
#
_symmetry.space_group_name_H-M   'P 1'
#
loop_
_entity.id
_entity.type
_entity.pdbx_description
1 polymer ?
#
loop_
_entity_poly.entity_id
_entity_poly.type
_entity_poly.pdbx_seq_one_letter_code
_entity_poly.pdbx_strand_id
1 'polypeptide(L)'
;MSARAIGVLATAAVAVAAIVLATSRGSGSPEDEDVPRGFYGTVSQTPLTAQDFARMGEGRVGTLRILLPWSTVDSTPASDDLDFSTVDPIVLAAAEHGIRILPFLYGTPEWAALELDGHDDCDGDCGPFAPASEAALAAWGEFAGAAVERYGPGGELWAQNPDHPAEPIHTWQIWNEQNSATFYKPEPSIAGYLSLLESAERAIHAEDPEAEIILGGMFGTPPDAGESADNAWAYLRGMYEAEGARDLFDGVASHPYAANMGKVESQVELLHDEIVRAEDSGAGLWVTELGWASSGPDHPLNRGPEGQAERLTEAFDLLLDHREDWNVESVIWYSWRDFTDPPLCDWCGGSGLFAEDALDPKPSWTAFTEFTGGS
;
A
#
# COMPACT_ATOMS: atom_id res chain seq x y z
N MET A 1 57.88 48.28 61.92
CA MET A 1 57.64 48.91 60.60
C MET A 1 57.27 47.81 59.63
N SER A 2 56.13 47.93 59.10
CA SER A 2 55.53 47.16 57.99
C SER A 2 55.38 45.63 58.14
N ALA A 3 54.21 45.25 58.59
CA ALA A 3 53.69 43.87 58.52
C ALA A 3 53.23 43.54 57.09
N ARG A 4 53.63 42.41 56.55
CA ARG A 4 53.08 41.80 55.35
C ARG A 4 52.18 40.64 55.75
N ALA A 5 50.89 40.81 55.45
CA ALA A 5 49.89 39.77 55.56
C ALA A 5 50.06 38.73 54.43
N ILE A 6 50.13 37.46 54.80
CA ILE A 6 50.09 36.31 53.89
C ILE A 6 48.65 35.86 53.81
N GLY A 7 48.04 36.03 52.63
CA GLY A 7 46.73 35.48 52.35
C GLY A 7 46.80 34.01 51.98
N VAL A 8 46.02 33.18 52.70
CA VAL A 8 45.83 31.76 52.40
C VAL A 8 44.67 31.65 51.40
N LEU A 9 44.93 31.17 50.22
CA LEU A 9 43.96 30.79 49.24
C LEU A 9 43.44 29.39 49.56
N ALA A 10 42.19 29.27 49.95
CA ALA A 10 41.50 28.03 50.09
C ALA A 10 40.90 27.62 48.72
N THR A 11 41.45 26.61 48.10
CA THR A 11 40.91 25.95 46.92
C THR A 11 39.72 25.04 47.32
N ALA A 12 38.52 25.45 47.01
CA ALA A 12 37.35 24.60 47.11
C ALA A 12 37.29 23.64 45.88
N ALA A 13 37.45 22.36 46.12
CA ALA A 13 37.21 21.31 45.14
C ALA A 13 35.70 21.09 45.03
N VAL A 14 35.14 21.43 43.89
CA VAL A 14 33.74 21.07 43.55
C VAL A 14 33.76 19.66 42.95
N ALA A 15 33.27 18.71 43.71
CA ALA A 15 32.98 17.35 43.22
C ALA A 15 31.69 17.40 42.42
N VAL A 16 31.78 17.27 41.09
CA VAL A 16 30.63 17.05 40.23
C VAL A 16 30.27 15.58 40.30
N ALA A 17 29.24 15.23 41.06
CA ALA A 17 28.61 13.92 41.02
C ALA A 17 27.76 13.83 39.75
N ALA A 18 28.21 13.08 38.76
CA ALA A 18 27.40 12.69 37.62
C ALA A 18 26.34 11.69 38.12
N ILE A 19 25.11 12.15 38.27
CA ILE A 19 23.94 11.29 38.44
C ILE A 19 23.61 10.72 37.08
N VAL A 20 23.99 9.47 36.84
CA VAL A 20 23.45 8.68 35.71
C VAL A 20 22.02 8.33 36.09
N LEU A 21 21.08 9.10 35.59
CA LEU A 21 19.67 8.72 35.55
C LEU A 21 19.55 7.60 34.50
N ALA A 22 19.57 6.37 34.97
CA ALA A 22 19.03 5.26 34.21
C ALA A 22 17.53 5.50 34.11
N THR A 23 17.09 6.08 33.01
CA THR A 23 15.68 6.04 32.63
C THR A 23 15.37 4.59 32.29
N SER A 24 14.78 3.86 33.23
CA SER A 24 14.01 2.68 32.94
C SER A 24 12.90 3.14 32.00
N ARG A 25 12.98 2.79 30.72
CA ARG A 25 11.81 2.80 29.85
C ARG A 25 10.81 1.86 30.51
N GLY A 26 9.81 2.44 31.13
CA GLY A 26 8.61 1.72 31.51
C GLY A 26 8.02 1.16 30.23
N SER A 27 7.50 -0.06 30.28
CA SER A 27 6.58 -0.60 29.32
C SER A 27 5.27 0.20 29.40
N GLY A 28 5.26 1.41 28.82
CA GLY A 28 4.09 2.12 28.40
C GLY A 28 3.92 1.74 26.96
N SER A 29 2.75 1.28 26.56
CA SER A 29 2.29 1.28 25.19
C SER A 29 2.70 2.62 24.55
N PRO A 30 3.10 2.69 23.27
CA PRO A 30 3.23 3.94 22.59
C PRO A 30 1.85 4.61 22.67
N GLU A 31 1.66 5.49 23.63
CA GLU A 31 0.47 6.32 23.74
C GLU A 31 0.61 7.36 22.62
N ASP A 32 -0.23 7.18 21.58
CA ASP A 32 -0.85 8.26 20.82
C ASP A 32 0.06 9.43 20.38
N GLU A 33 1.12 9.19 19.64
CA GLU A 33 1.57 10.19 18.68
C GLU A 33 0.81 9.92 17.38
N ASP A 34 -0.24 10.70 17.16
CA ASP A 34 -1.02 10.99 15.95
C ASP A 34 -0.78 10.12 14.70
N VAL A 35 -0.84 8.77 14.85
CA VAL A 35 -0.86 7.89 13.70
C VAL A 35 -2.20 8.06 13.00
N PRO A 36 -2.24 8.45 11.71
CA PRO A 36 -3.49 8.65 11.01
C PRO A 36 -4.36 7.39 11.04
N ARG A 37 -5.67 7.56 11.19
CA ARG A 37 -6.64 6.45 11.25
C ARG A 37 -6.46 5.43 10.12
N GLY A 38 -6.04 5.85 8.93
CA GLY A 38 -5.83 5.00 7.77
C GLY A 38 -4.46 4.34 7.68
N PHE A 39 -3.55 4.55 8.63
CA PHE A 39 -2.16 4.12 8.50
C PHE A 39 -2.00 2.59 8.43
N TYR A 40 -2.66 1.85 9.34
CA TYR A 40 -2.60 0.38 9.36
C TYR A 40 -3.76 -0.22 8.59
N GLY A 41 -3.46 -1.04 7.60
CA GLY A 41 -4.45 -1.67 6.75
C GLY A 41 -4.17 -3.14 6.45
N THR A 42 -5.08 -3.70 5.66
CA THR A 42 -4.94 -5.06 5.12
C THR A 42 -5.48 -5.15 3.70
N VAL A 43 -5.16 -6.23 3.01
CA VAL A 43 -5.73 -6.58 1.70
C VAL A 43 -6.35 -7.98 1.79
N SER A 44 -7.45 -8.22 1.09
CA SER A 44 -8.06 -9.55 1.04
C SER A 44 -7.84 -10.21 -0.31
N GLN A 45 -7.52 -11.51 -0.29
CA GLN A 45 -7.42 -12.37 -1.46
C GLN A 45 -8.65 -13.30 -1.59
N THR A 46 -9.57 -13.21 -0.64
CA THR A 46 -10.80 -14.00 -0.61
C THR A 46 -12.03 -13.08 -0.56
N PRO A 47 -13.21 -13.56 -1.01
CA PRO A 47 -14.44 -12.81 -0.84
C PRO A 47 -14.69 -12.46 0.62
N LEU A 48 -15.05 -11.21 0.88
CA LEU A 48 -15.33 -10.69 2.22
C LEU A 48 -16.81 -10.88 2.58
N THR A 49 -17.07 -11.19 3.84
CA THR A 49 -18.39 -11.36 4.43
C THR A 49 -18.68 -10.24 5.43
N ALA A 50 -19.94 -10.10 5.85
CA ALA A 50 -20.31 -9.16 6.92
C ALA A 50 -19.53 -9.41 8.24
N GLN A 51 -19.13 -10.65 8.51
CA GLN A 51 -18.36 -11.00 9.70
C GLN A 51 -16.90 -10.48 9.58
N ASP A 52 -16.35 -10.46 8.37
CA ASP A 52 -15.03 -9.90 8.13
C ASP A 52 -14.99 -8.41 8.43
N PHE A 53 -15.96 -7.66 7.91
CA PHE A 53 -16.05 -6.21 8.17
C PHE A 53 -16.29 -5.91 9.65
N ALA A 54 -17.15 -6.67 10.33
CA ALA A 54 -17.35 -6.54 11.76
C ALA A 54 -16.02 -6.79 12.53
N ARG A 55 -15.27 -7.82 12.14
CA ARG A 55 -13.99 -8.15 12.78
C ARG A 55 -12.90 -7.11 12.48
N MET A 56 -12.86 -6.58 11.24
CA MET A 56 -12.00 -5.45 10.88
C MET A 56 -12.32 -4.22 11.72
N GLY A 57 -13.61 -3.91 11.91
CA GLY A 57 -14.05 -2.79 12.74
C GLY A 57 -13.66 -2.94 14.21
N GLU A 58 -13.83 -4.13 14.80
CA GLU A 58 -13.38 -4.45 16.17
C GLU A 58 -11.85 -4.28 16.31
N GLY A 59 -11.10 -4.75 15.32
CA GLY A 59 -9.66 -4.63 15.27
C GLY A 59 -9.16 -3.25 14.82
N ARG A 60 -10.05 -2.29 14.57
CA ARG A 60 -9.73 -0.95 14.09
C ARG A 60 -8.80 -0.95 12.86
N VAL A 61 -9.06 -1.85 11.91
CA VAL A 61 -8.41 -1.78 10.60
C VAL A 61 -8.73 -0.42 9.99
N GLY A 62 -7.69 0.36 9.68
CA GLY A 62 -7.86 1.71 9.18
C GLY A 62 -8.12 1.78 7.69
N THR A 63 -7.44 0.91 6.91
CA THR A 63 -7.54 0.86 5.45
C THR A 63 -7.71 -0.58 4.96
N LEU A 64 -8.64 -0.78 4.04
CA LEU A 64 -8.79 -2.01 3.28
C LEU A 64 -8.40 -1.73 1.82
N ARG A 65 -7.30 -2.32 1.37
CA ARG A 65 -6.90 -2.27 -0.03
C ARG A 65 -7.69 -3.30 -0.83
N ILE A 66 -8.29 -2.90 -1.93
CA ILE A 66 -9.13 -3.77 -2.77
C ILE A 66 -8.76 -3.64 -4.25
N LEU A 67 -8.91 -4.72 -4.99
CA LEU A 67 -8.93 -4.67 -6.45
C LEU A 67 -10.21 -3.97 -6.92
N LEU A 68 -10.07 -2.95 -7.78
CA LEU A 68 -11.16 -2.41 -8.58
C LEU A 68 -10.92 -2.86 -10.03
N PRO A 69 -11.60 -3.97 -10.45
CA PRO A 69 -11.24 -4.69 -11.66
C PRO A 69 -11.89 -4.06 -12.90
N TRP A 70 -11.08 -3.40 -13.76
CA TRP A 70 -11.60 -2.83 -14.99
C TRP A 70 -12.30 -3.88 -15.87
N SER A 71 -11.70 -5.07 -16.00
CA SER A 71 -12.26 -6.18 -16.80
C SER A 71 -13.65 -6.67 -16.35
N THR A 72 -14.00 -6.44 -15.08
CA THR A 72 -15.32 -6.83 -14.54
C THR A 72 -16.31 -5.66 -14.67
N VAL A 73 -15.85 -4.45 -14.37
CA VAL A 73 -16.67 -3.24 -14.42
C VAL A 73 -17.06 -2.90 -15.86
N ASP A 74 -16.14 -3.07 -16.80
CA ASP A 74 -16.30 -2.77 -18.22
C ASP A 74 -16.05 -4.02 -19.07
N SER A 75 -16.92 -4.99 -18.96
CA SER A 75 -16.74 -6.31 -19.58
C SER A 75 -16.98 -6.35 -21.09
N THR A 76 -17.59 -5.30 -21.68
CA THR A 76 -17.94 -5.28 -23.11
C THR A 76 -17.75 -3.89 -23.73
N PRO A 77 -17.18 -3.79 -24.94
CA PRO A 77 -16.91 -2.50 -25.58
C PRO A 77 -18.17 -1.75 -26.04
N ALA A 78 -19.34 -2.36 -25.94
CA ALA A 78 -20.61 -1.82 -26.42
C ALA A 78 -21.49 -1.25 -25.31
N SER A 79 -21.05 -1.31 -24.07
CA SER A 79 -21.81 -0.82 -22.92
C SER A 79 -21.32 0.57 -22.54
N ASP A 80 -22.20 1.56 -22.67
CA ASP A 80 -21.96 2.85 -22.03
C ASP A 80 -22.21 2.78 -20.50
N ASP A 81 -22.64 1.60 -20.00
CA ASP A 81 -22.97 1.37 -18.60
C ASP A 81 -21.86 0.52 -17.94
N LEU A 82 -21.12 1.11 -17.02
CA LEU A 82 -20.13 0.43 -16.19
C LEU A 82 -20.79 -0.24 -14.99
N ASP A 83 -20.48 -1.52 -14.74
CA ASP A 83 -21.12 -2.33 -13.68
C ASP A 83 -20.24 -2.41 -12.43
N PHE A 84 -20.50 -1.57 -11.45
CA PHE A 84 -19.85 -1.57 -10.14
C PHE A 84 -20.53 -2.46 -9.10
N SER A 85 -21.53 -3.24 -9.46
CA SER A 85 -22.35 -4.02 -8.52
C SER A 85 -21.56 -5.03 -7.66
N THR A 86 -20.38 -5.45 -8.11
CA THR A 86 -19.48 -6.33 -7.34
C THR A 86 -18.64 -5.57 -6.30
N VAL A 87 -18.41 -4.28 -6.49
CA VAL A 87 -17.57 -3.44 -5.61
C VAL A 87 -18.41 -2.66 -4.60
N ASP A 88 -19.58 -2.18 -4.99
CA ASP A 88 -20.50 -1.41 -4.13
C ASP A 88 -20.73 -2.00 -2.74
N PRO A 89 -21.04 -3.30 -2.60
CA PRO A 89 -21.28 -3.88 -1.28
C PRO A 89 -20.05 -3.85 -0.37
N ILE A 90 -18.85 -3.93 -0.96
CA ILE A 90 -17.57 -3.87 -0.23
C ILE A 90 -17.36 -2.47 0.32
N VAL A 91 -17.55 -1.45 -0.53
CA VAL A 91 -17.38 -0.04 -0.15
C VAL A 91 -18.37 0.38 0.93
N LEU A 92 -19.65 0.01 0.78
CA LEU A 92 -20.69 0.30 1.78
C LEU A 92 -20.40 -0.39 3.12
N ALA A 93 -20.04 -1.68 3.09
CA ALA A 93 -19.73 -2.43 4.30
C ALA A 93 -18.48 -1.89 5.02
N ALA A 94 -17.45 -1.48 4.29
CA ALA A 94 -16.27 -0.83 4.85
C ALA A 94 -16.64 0.50 5.54
N ALA A 95 -17.45 1.33 4.88
CA ALA A 95 -17.91 2.60 5.41
C ALA A 95 -18.73 2.44 6.71
N GLU A 96 -19.61 1.42 6.81
CA GLU A 96 -20.36 1.10 8.03
C GLU A 96 -19.46 0.83 9.24
N HIS A 97 -18.26 0.31 9.01
CA HIS A 97 -17.28 0.00 10.05
C HIS A 97 -16.17 1.07 10.15
N GLY A 98 -16.30 2.15 9.39
CA GLY A 98 -15.35 3.25 9.39
C GLY A 98 -13.98 2.88 8.82
N ILE A 99 -13.92 1.97 7.89
CA ILE A 99 -12.72 1.49 7.20
C ILE A 99 -12.59 2.26 5.89
N ARG A 100 -11.43 2.87 5.64
CA ARG A 100 -11.13 3.51 4.35
C ARG A 100 -10.88 2.45 3.29
N ILE A 101 -11.34 2.71 2.09
CA ILE A 101 -10.98 1.89 0.93
C ILE A 101 -9.80 2.54 0.20
N LEU A 102 -8.77 1.74 -0.09
CA LEU A 102 -7.71 2.05 -1.04
C LEU A 102 -7.90 1.14 -2.26
N PRO A 103 -8.58 1.60 -3.31
CA PRO A 103 -8.74 0.80 -4.51
C PRO A 103 -7.47 0.85 -5.34
N PHE A 104 -7.03 -0.31 -5.85
CA PHE A 104 -6.08 -0.32 -6.96
C PHE A 104 -6.83 -0.68 -8.25
N LEU A 105 -6.74 0.25 -9.22
CA LEU A 105 -7.35 0.09 -10.51
C LEU A 105 -6.45 -0.81 -11.35
N TYR A 106 -6.99 -1.95 -11.81
CA TYR A 106 -6.20 -2.95 -12.51
C TYR A 106 -7.07 -3.88 -13.36
N GLY A 107 -6.44 -4.52 -14.34
CA GLY A 107 -7.05 -5.64 -15.03
C GLY A 107 -7.76 -5.25 -16.33
N THR A 108 -7.02 -5.22 -17.44
CA THR A 108 -7.54 -4.89 -18.76
C THR A 108 -8.59 -5.90 -19.23
N PRO A 109 -9.78 -5.45 -19.68
CA PRO A 109 -10.76 -6.33 -20.27
C PRO A 109 -10.27 -6.92 -21.59
N GLU A 110 -10.75 -8.13 -21.92
CA GLU A 110 -10.34 -8.87 -23.12
C GLU A 110 -10.51 -8.05 -24.40
N TRP A 111 -11.62 -7.33 -24.51
CA TRP A 111 -11.87 -6.49 -25.70
C TRP A 111 -10.85 -5.37 -25.88
N ALA A 112 -10.35 -4.75 -24.80
CA ALA A 112 -9.33 -3.71 -24.87
C ALA A 112 -7.95 -4.30 -25.18
N ALA A 113 -7.57 -5.43 -24.57
CA ALA A 113 -6.30 -6.07 -24.81
C ALA A 113 -6.20 -6.66 -26.22
N LEU A 114 -7.22 -7.39 -26.68
CA LEU A 114 -7.17 -8.11 -27.97
C LEU A 114 -7.49 -7.22 -29.17
N GLU A 115 -8.52 -6.38 -29.07
CA GLU A 115 -9.00 -5.60 -30.21
C GLU A 115 -8.25 -4.27 -30.38
N LEU A 116 -7.93 -3.60 -29.29
CA LEU A 116 -7.32 -2.28 -29.33
C LEU A 116 -5.79 -2.31 -29.27
N ASP A 117 -5.19 -3.27 -28.57
CA ASP A 117 -3.75 -3.33 -28.39
C ASP A 117 -3.05 -4.35 -29.32
N GLY A 118 -3.85 -5.05 -30.16
CA GLY A 118 -3.31 -5.91 -31.21
C GLY A 118 -2.73 -7.24 -30.72
N HIS A 119 -3.14 -7.70 -29.53
CA HIS A 119 -2.80 -9.03 -29.03
C HIS A 119 -3.71 -10.07 -29.69
N ASP A 120 -3.10 -11.15 -30.18
CA ASP A 120 -3.84 -12.25 -30.82
C ASP A 120 -4.49 -13.18 -29.77
N ASP A 121 -3.89 -13.27 -28.58
CA ASP A 121 -4.30 -14.14 -27.49
C ASP A 121 -3.68 -13.68 -26.15
N CYS A 122 -4.46 -13.72 -25.09
CA CYS A 122 -4.00 -13.46 -23.70
C CYS A 122 -3.89 -14.76 -22.89
N ASP A 123 -3.99 -15.96 -23.51
CA ASP A 123 -4.06 -17.25 -22.82
C ASP A 123 -5.17 -17.33 -21.75
N GLY A 124 -6.24 -16.55 -21.93
CA GLY A 124 -7.39 -16.45 -21.00
C GLY A 124 -7.18 -15.52 -19.80
N ASP A 125 -6.02 -14.83 -19.71
CA ASP A 125 -5.75 -13.81 -18.69
C ASP A 125 -5.22 -12.52 -19.34
N CYS A 126 -6.14 -11.64 -19.69
CA CYS A 126 -5.86 -10.34 -20.30
C CYS A 126 -5.54 -9.24 -19.28
N GLY A 127 -5.86 -9.45 -18.02
CA GLY A 127 -5.70 -8.45 -16.96
C GLY A 127 -4.32 -7.79 -16.89
N PRO A 128 -3.21 -8.53 -16.98
CA PRO A 128 -1.87 -7.97 -16.94
C PRO A 128 -1.44 -7.18 -18.20
N PHE A 129 -2.17 -7.28 -19.33
CA PHE A 129 -1.82 -6.56 -20.54
C PHE A 129 -2.24 -5.09 -20.43
N ALA A 130 -1.27 -4.21 -20.17
CA ALA A 130 -1.55 -2.79 -20.01
C ALA A 130 -2.07 -2.17 -21.31
N PRO A 131 -3.09 -1.28 -21.25
CA PRO A 131 -3.60 -0.58 -22.42
C PRO A 131 -2.50 0.28 -23.05
N ALA A 132 -2.33 0.18 -24.38
CA ALA A 132 -1.26 0.87 -25.10
C ALA A 132 -1.79 1.72 -26.28
N SER A 133 -2.93 1.36 -26.89
CA SER A 133 -3.52 2.16 -27.95
C SER A 133 -4.22 3.42 -27.39
N GLU A 134 -4.34 4.46 -28.21
CA GLU A 134 -5.07 5.69 -27.86
C GLU A 134 -6.51 5.39 -27.40
N ALA A 135 -7.18 4.43 -28.05
CA ALA A 135 -8.55 4.05 -27.72
C ALA A 135 -8.62 3.28 -26.38
N ALA A 136 -7.71 2.36 -26.13
CA ALA A 136 -7.66 1.62 -24.87
C ALA A 136 -7.30 2.53 -23.69
N LEU A 137 -6.36 3.48 -23.89
CA LEU A 137 -6.00 4.48 -22.88
C LEU A 137 -7.18 5.44 -22.61
N ALA A 138 -7.95 5.81 -23.63
CA ALA A 138 -9.15 6.63 -23.43
C ALA A 138 -10.21 5.89 -22.60
N ALA A 139 -10.49 4.62 -22.92
CA ALA A 139 -11.42 3.79 -22.16
C ALA A 139 -10.95 3.52 -20.72
N TRP A 140 -9.64 3.36 -20.51
CA TRP A 140 -9.05 3.29 -19.18
C TRP A 140 -9.30 4.56 -18.36
N GLY A 141 -9.14 5.73 -18.97
CA GLY A 141 -9.45 7.02 -18.34
C GLY A 141 -10.94 7.14 -18.00
N GLU A 142 -11.85 6.75 -18.92
CA GLU A 142 -13.30 6.73 -18.67
C GLU A 142 -13.66 5.85 -17.49
N PHE A 143 -13.08 4.66 -17.38
CA PHE A 143 -13.25 3.77 -16.22
C PHE A 143 -12.74 4.41 -14.92
N ALA A 144 -11.55 5.04 -14.93
CA ALA A 144 -10.99 5.69 -13.76
C ALA A 144 -11.84 6.88 -13.29
N GLY A 145 -12.29 7.73 -14.21
CA GLY A 145 -13.20 8.85 -13.91
C GLY A 145 -14.53 8.38 -13.32
N ALA A 146 -15.16 7.36 -13.94
CA ALA A 146 -16.42 6.80 -13.46
C ALA A 146 -16.29 6.17 -12.05
N ALA A 147 -15.14 5.61 -11.71
CA ALA A 147 -14.88 5.13 -10.35
C ALA A 147 -14.90 6.28 -9.34
N VAL A 148 -14.31 7.43 -9.66
CA VAL A 148 -14.34 8.64 -8.82
C VAL A 148 -15.75 9.22 -8.74
N GLU A 149 -16.45 9.36 -9.86
CA GLU A 149 -17.86 9.82 -9.90
C GLU A 149 -18.74 8.96 -8.98
N ARG A 150 -18.47 7.65 -8.89
CA ARG A 150 -19.24 6.75 -8.05
C ARG A 150 -18.85 6.78 -6.58
N TYR A 151 -17.56 6.73 -6.27
CA TYR A 151 -17.07 6.50 -4.89
C TYR A 151 -16.41 7.71 -4.25
N GLY A 152 -16.09 8.74 -5.01
CA GLY A 152 -15.44 9.96 -4.54
C GLY A 152 -16.35 10.87 -3.71
N PRO A 153 -15.89 12.09 -3.39
CA PRO A 153 -16.66 13.07 -2.67
C PRO A 153 -17.97 13.45 -3.38
N GLY A 154 -19.09 13.22 -2.69
CA GLY A 154 -20.42 13.47 -3.27
C GLY A 154 -20.85 12.44 -4.31
N GLY A 155 -20.14 11.32 -4.44
CA GLY A 155 -20.34 10.30 -5.45
C GLY A 155 -21.71 9.63 -5.41
N GLU A 156 -22.06 8.99 -6.54
CA GLU A 156 -23.37 8.40 -6.74
C GLU A 156 -23.73 7.33 -5.72
N LEU A 157 -22.75 6.49 -5.30
CA LEU A 157 -23.00 5.44 -4.30
C LEU A 157 -23.59 6.03 -3.02
N TRP A 158 -23.04 7.14 -2.56
CA TRP A 158 -23.47 7.81 -1.32
C TRP A 158 -24.86 8.45 -1.49
N ALA A 159 -25.11 9.07 -2.66
CA ALA A 159 -26.41 9.65 -2.96
C ALA A 159 -27.53 8.60 -3.06
N GLN A 160 -27.20 7.42 -3.57
CA GLN A 160 -28.12 6.27 -3.68
C GLN A 160 -28.36 5.56 -2.34
N ASN A 161 -27.44 5.70 -1.36
CA ASN A 161 -27.48 5.02 -0.07
C ASN A 161 -27.41 6.01 1.12
N PRO A 162 -28.35 6.95 1.25
CA PRO A 162 -28.27 8.03 2.24
C PRO A 162 -28.37 7.59 3.71
N ASP A 163 -28.81 6.35 3.94
CA ASP A 163 -28.88 5.77 5.29
C ASP A 163 -27.55 5.14 5.75
N HIS A 164 -26.58 4.98 4.85
CA HIS A 164 -25.23 4.52 5.16
C HIS A 164 -24.31 5.71 5.46
N PRO A 165 -23.33 5.56 6.38
CA PRO A 165 -22.28 6.56 6.53
C PRO A 165 -21.48 6.67 5.22
N ALA A 166 -21.21 7.90 4.79
CA ALA A 166 -20.34 8.11 3.65
C ALA A 166 -18.87 8.12 4.12
N GLU A 167 -18.04 7.35 3.44
CA GLU A 167 -16.57 7.36 3.56
C GLU A 167 -16.00 7.49 2.14
N PRO A 168 -16.00 8.70 1.54
CA PRO A 168 -15.56 8.91 0.17
C PRO A 168 -14.10 8.50 -0.05
N ILE A 169 -13.82 7.97 -1.22
CA ILE A 169 -12.46 7.58 -1.62
C ILE A 169 -11.76 8.81 -2.20
N HIS A 170 -10.60 9.15 -1.63
CA HIS A 170 -9.76 10.27 -2.07
C HIS A 170 -8.43 9.83 -2.65
N THR A 171 -7.97 8.60 -2.33
CA THR A 171 -6.69 8.07 -2.79
C THR A 171 -6.91 6.91 -3.76
N TRP A 172 -6.28 6.98 -4.93
CA TRP A 172 -6.47 6.03 -6.03
C TRP A 172 -5.13 5.43 -6.43
N GLN A 173 -4.98 4.12 -6.30
CA GLN A 173 -3.77 3.42 -6.71
C GLN A 173 -3.91 2.99 -8.17
N ILE A 174 -2.95 3.38 -9.00
CA ILE A 174 -3.00 3.11 -10.44
C ILE A 174 -2.11 1.93 -10.78
N TRP A 175 -2.75 0.82 -11.16
CA TRP A 175 -2.12 -0.46 -11.50
C TRP A 175 -1.59 -1.24 -10.28
N ASN A 176 -0.89 -2.36 -10.55
CA ASN A 176 -0.21 -3.21 -9.57
C ASN A 176 1.11 -3.72 -10.15
N GLU A 177 2.20 -3.59 -9.41
CA GLU A 177 3.54 -4.12 -9.73
C GLU A 177 3.95 -3.89 -11.19
N GLN A 178 3.79 -2.67 -11.68
CA GLN A 178 4.07 -2.26 -13.07
C GLN A 178 5.53 -2.45 -13.49
N ASN A 179 6.41 -2.74 -12.55
CA ASN A 179 7.81 -3.08 -12.78
C ASN A 179 8.06 -4.60 -12.91
N SER A 180 7.00 -5.41 -12.93
CA SER A 180 7.05 -6.87 -13.06
C SER A 180 6.31 -7.35 -14.31
N ALA A 181 6.94 -8.22 -15.11
CA ALA A 181 6.31 -8.81 -16.29
C ALA A 181 5.14 -9.76 -15.95
N THR A 182 4.98 -10.13 -14.69
CA THR A 182 3.81 -10.87 -14.19
C THR A 182 2.55 -10.00 -14.24
N PHE A 183 2.67 -8.71 -13.89
CA PHE A 183 1.54 -7.78 -13.77
C PHE A 183 1.49 -6.71 -14.85
N TYR A 184 2.56 -6.54 -15.62
CA TYR A 184 2.61 -5.57 -16.70
C TYR A 184 3.16 -6.23 -17.95
N LYS A 185 2.26 -6.72 -18.81
CA LYS A 185 2.62 -7.43 -20.05
C LYS A 185 2.52 -6.50 -21.27
N PRO A 186 3.26 -6.84 -22.38
CA PRO A 186 4.14 -8.01 -22.51
C PRO A 186 5.45 -7.90 -21.73
N GLU A 187 5.87 -6.69 -21.38
CA GLU A 187 7.06 -6.38 -20.56
C GLU A 187 6.87 -5.02 -19.85
N PRO A 188 7.45 -4.81 -18.67
CA PRO A 188 7.44 -3.53 -17.99
C PRO A 188 7.91 -2.39 -18.89
N SER A 189 7.15 -1.30 -18.93
CA SER A 189 7.41 -0.14 -19.78
C SER A 189 7.13 1.16 -19.03
N ILE A 190 8.18 1.92 -18.74
CA ILE A 190 8.03 3.23 -18.10
C ILE A 190 7.16 4.15 -18.96
N ALA A 191 7.44 4.24 -20.27
CA ALA A 191 6.66 5.10 -21.16
C ALA A 191 5.19 4.66 -21.27
N GLY A 192 4.95 3.34 -21.35
CA GLY A 192 3.59 2.79 -21.37
C GLY A 192 2.84 3.07 -20.07
N TYR A 193 3.50 2.86 -18.92
CA TYR A 193 2.89 3.15 -17.63
C TYR A 193 2.61 4.63 -17.41
N LEU A 194 3.51 5.53 -17.84
CA LEU A 194 3.26 6.97 -17.78
C LEU A 194 2.07 7.39 -18.64
N SER A 195 1.88 6.80 -19.82
CA SER A 195 0.69 7.07 -20.64
C SER A 195 -0.61 6.60 -19.98
N LEU A 196 -0.57 5.43 -19.33
CA LEU A 196 -1.69 4.89 -18.55
C LEU A 196 -1.99 5.81 -17.35
N LEU A 197 -0.96 6.22 -16.62
CA LEU A 197 -1.06 7.11 -15.47
C LEU A 197 -1.62 8.48 -15.87
N GLU A 198 -1.13 9.10 -16.95
CA GLU A 198 -1.60 10.39 -17.46
C GLU A 198 -3.10 10.33 -17.85
N SER A 199 -3.53 9.21 -18.43
CA SER A 199 -4.95 9.04 -18.78
C SER A 199 -5.84 8.94 -17.53
N ALA A 200 -5.40 8.19 -16.52
CA ALA A 200 -6.13 8.06 -15.26
C ALA A 200 -6.12 9.39 -14.47
N GLU A 201 -4.96 10.03 -14.33
CA GLU A 201 -4.79 11.31 -13.62
C GLU A 201 -5.75 12.37 -14.14
N ARG A 202 -5.77 12.56 -15.45
CA ARG A 202 -6.65 13.55 -16.09
C ARG A 202 -8.13 13.28 -15.82
N ALA A 203 -8.54 12.02 -15.84
CA ALA A 203 -9.94 11.65 -15.63
C ALA A 203 -10.33 11.75 -14.16
N ILE A 204 -9.46 11.30 -13.24
CA ILE A 204 -9.67 11.38 -11.81
C ILE A 204 -9.78 12.85 -11.35
N HIS A 205 -8.83 13.70 -11.74
CA HIS A 205 -8.85 15.12 -11.36
C HIS A 205 -9.95 15.94 -12.06
N ALA A 206 -10.54 15.43 -13.13
CA ALA A 206 -11.74 16.05 -13.70
C ALA A 206 -12.96 15.91 -12.78
N GLU A 207 -13.06 14.80 -12.04
CA GLU A 207 -14.16 14.51 -11.11
C GLU A 207 -13.84 14.98 -9.67
N ASP A 208 -12.61 14.76 -9.18
CA ASP A 208 -12.14 15.21 -7.88
C ASP A 208 -10.76 15.88 -8.02
N PRO A 209 -10.69 17.21 -8.10
CA PRO A 209 -9.42 17.95 -8.21
C PRO A 209 -8.49 17.83 -6.99
N GLU A 210 -8.99 17.30 -5.86
CA GLU A 210 -8.23 17.08 -4.63
C GLU A 210 -7.91 15.59 -4.41
N ALA A 211 -8.21 14.73 -5.40
CA ALA A 211 -7.86 13.32 -5.34
C ALA A 211 -6.35 13.12 -5.28
N GLU A 212 -5.93 12.13 -4.50
CA GLU A 212 -4.55 11.70 -4.40
C GLU A 212 -4.32 10.47 -5.29
N ILE A 213 -3.32 10.53 -6.13
CA ILE A 213 -2.95 9.45 -7.05
C ILE A 213 -1.66 8.81 -6.60
N ILE A 214 -1.67 7.52 -6.33
CA ILE A 214 -0.48 6.78 -5.98
C ILE A 214 -0.12 5.74 -7.05
N LEU A 215 1.17 5.52 -7.22
CA LEU A 215 1.68 4.51 -8.14
C LEU A 215 1.21 3.11 -7.76
N GLY A 216 1.16 2.19 -8.70
CA GLY A 216 1.05 0.76 -8.39
C GLY A 216 2.17 0.31 -7.47
N GLY A 217 1.87 -0.55 -6.49
CA GLY A 217 2.87 -1.02 -5.54
C GLY A 217 4.00 -1.76 -6.27
N MET A 218 5.18 -1.17 -6.32
CA MET A 218 6.32 -1.76 -7.01
C MET A 218 6.93 -2.88 -6.20
N PHE A 219 7.11 -4.04 -6.82
CA PHE A 219 7.84 -5.15 -6.21
C PHE A 219 9.33 -4.80 -6.12
N GLY A 220 9.91 -4.87 -4.93
CA GLY A 220 11.27 -4.41 -4.67
C GLY A 220 12.30 -5.02 -5.61
N THR A 221 12.31 -6.37 -5.73
CA THR A 221 13.15 -7.11 -6.70
C THR A 221 12.30 -8.21 -7.29
N PRO A 222 11.58 -7.95 -8.40
CA PRO A 222 10.71 -8.94 -9.02
C PRO A 222 11.51 -10.20 -9.42
N PRO A 223 10.93 -11.41 -9.24
CA PRO A 223 11.60 -12.65 -9.59
C PRO A 223 11.79 -12.83 -11.10
N ASP A 224 11.01 -12.14 -11.91
CA ASP A 224 11.07 -12.09 -13.37
C ASP A 224 11.93 -10.93 -13.91
N ALA A 225 12.51 -10.11 -13.02
CA ALA A 225 13.44 -9.06 -13.37
C ALA A 225 14.73 -9.65 -13.96
N GLY A 226 15.15 -9.11 -15.09
CA GLY A 226 16.49 -9.34 -15.63
C GLY A 226 17.58 -8.73 -14.72
N GLU A 227 18.86 -8.88 -15.11
CA GLU A 227 19.98 -8.51 -14.23
C GLU A 227 20.04 -7.04 -13.79
N SER A 228 19.21 -6.11 -14.30
CA SER A 228 19.51 -4.70 -14.07
C SER A 228 18.38 -3.68 -14.08
N ALA A 229 17.19 -3.93 -14.60
CA ALA A 229 16.32 -2.80 -14.92
C ALA A 229 15.04 -2.68 -14.09
N ASP A 230 14.57 -3.76 -13.47
CA ASP A 230 13.18 -3.83 -13.06
C ASP A 230 12.98 -3.82 -11.54
N ASN A 231 14.02 -3.56 -10.74
CA ASN A 231 13.80 -3.30 -9.32
C ASN A 231 13.10 -1.95 -9.11
N ALA A 232 12.33 -1.85 -8.04
CA ALA A 232 11.44 -0.73 -7.77
C ALA A 232 12.14 0.65 -7.86
N TRP A 233 13.30 0.79 -7.25
CA TRP A 233 14.03 2.07 -7.23
C TRP A 233 14.64 2.45 -8.58
N ALA A 234 15.07 1.48 -9.40
CA ALA A 234 15.54 1.76 -10.76
C ALA A 234 14.39 2.14 -11.68
N TYR A 235 13.24 1.49 -11.54
CA TYR A 235 12.03 1.83 -12.27
C TYR A 235 11.53 3.24 -11.92
N LEU A 236 11.44 3.56 -10.62
CA LEU A 236 11.05 4.88 -10.14
C LEU A 236 11.99 5.97 -10.64
N ARG A 237 13.32 5.73 -10.59
CA ARG A 237 14.31 6.65 -11.17
C ARG A 237 14.03 6.93 -12.64
N GLY A 238 13.81 5.88 -13.42
CA GLY A 238 13.48 6.02 -14.84
C GLY A 238 12.18 6.78 -15.08
N MET A 239 11.19 6.67 -14.20
CA MET A 239 9.98 7.48 -14.24
C MET A 239 10.30 8.97 -14.00
N TYR A 240 11.04 9.30 -12.94
CA TYR A 240 11.42 10.68 -12.63
C TYR A 240 12.32 11.34 -13.70
N GLU A 241 13.05 10.55 -14.49
CA GLU A 241 13.83 11.05 -15.64
C GLU A 241 12.96 11.46 -16.83
N ALA A 242 11.71 11.03 -16.88
CA ALA A 242 10.77 11.39 -17.94
C ALA A 242 10.16 12.78 -17.66
N GLU A 243 10.07 13.61 -18.71
CA GLU A 243 9.50 14.96 -18.60
C GLU A 243 8.01 14.91 -18.22
N GLY A 244 7.63 15.65 -17.15
CA GLY A 244 6.26 15.75 -16.67
C GLY A 244 5.79 14.58 -15.79
N ALA A 245 6.58 13.51 -15.62
CA ALA A 245 6.15 12.35 -14.85
C ALA A 245 5.84 12.66 -13.40
N ARG A 246 6.60 13.59 -12.78
CA ARG A 246 6.42 14.02 -11.39
C ARG A 246 5.03 14.62 -11.11
N ASP A 247 4.41 15.25 -12.11
CA ASP A 247 3.13 15.92 -11.94
C ASP A 247 1.92 14.95 -12.08
N LEU A 248 2.18 13.65 -12.29
CA LEU A 248 1.15 12.63 -12.53
C LEU A 248 0.77 11.82 -11.29
N PHE A 249 1.49 11.97 -10.17
CA PHE A 249 1.22 11.21 -8.95
C PHE A 249 1.66 11.97 -7.69
N ASP A 250 1.01 11.66 -6.58
CA ASP A 250 1.23 12.23 -5.25
C ASP A 250 1.94 11.26 -4.31
N GLY A 251 1.97 9.98 -4.66
CA GLY A 251 2.58 8.97 -3.80
C GLY A 251 3.23 7.80 -4.56
N VAL A 252 4.28 7.29 -3.93
CA VAL A 252 5.05 6.12 -4.39
C VAL A 252 4.68 4.91 -3.56
N ALA A 253 4.26 3.82 -4.19
CA ALA A 253 3.89 2.61 -3.49
C ALA A 253 4.91 1.48 -3.67
N SER A 254 5.10 0.70 -2.60
CA SER A 254 6.09 -0.37 -2.48
C SER A 254 5.49 -1.68 -1.99
N HIS A 255 5.99 -2.80 -2.54
CA HIS A 255 5.80 -4.16 -2.04
C HIS A 255 7.16 -4.75 -1.60
N PRO A 256 7.70 -4.37 -0.42
CA PRO A 256 9.08 -4.66 -0.04
C PRO A 256 9.23 -6.06 0.56
N TYR A 257 8.73 -7.10 -0.11
CA TYR A 257 8.84 -8.47 0.37
C TYR A 257 10.28 -8.91 0.52
N ALA A 258 10.65 -9.38 1.70
CA ALA A 258 11.97 -9.92 1.98
C ALA A 258 11.97 -10.89 3.18
N ALA A 259 12.96 -11.80 3.21
CA ALA A 259 13.09 -12.77 4.28
C ALA A 259 13.56 -12.16 5.63
N ASN A 260 14.17 -10.97 5.61
CA ASN A 260 14.66 -10.29 6.80
C ASN A 260 14.39 -8.79 6.76
N MET A 261 14.29 -8.18 7.94
CA MET A 261 13.92 -6.77 8.09
C MET A 261 14.92 -5.80 7.44
N GLY A 262 16.21 -6.02 7.56
CA GLY A 262 17.22 -5.15 6.93
C GLY A 262 17.10 -5.07 5.41
N LYS A 263 16.52 -6.09 4.75
CA LYS A 263 16.20 -6.03 3.32
C LYS A 263 14.88 -5.29 3.06
N VAL A 264 13.90 -5.40 3.94
CA VAL A 264 12.67 -4.58 3.87
C VAL A 264 13.05 -3.11 3.98
N GLU A 265 13.78 -2.77 5.04
CA GLU A 265 14.31 -1.41 5.29
C GLU A 265 15.04 -0.86 4.07
N SER A 266 16.03 -1.62 3.54
CA SER A 266 16.80 -1.19 2.37
C SER A 266 15.95 -0.95 1.12
N GLN A 267 14.89 -1.73 0.87
CA GLN A 267 14.01 -1.55 -0.29
C GLN A 267 13.19 -0.26 -0.17
N VAL A 268 12.68 0.04 1.03
CA VAL A 268 11.91 1.25 1.30
C VAL A 268 12.83 2.48 1.27
N GLU A 269 14.01 2.41 1.91
CA GLU A 269 15.01 3.46 1.90
C GLU A 269 15.47 3.82 0.48
N LEU A 270 15.70 2.81 -0.38
CA LEU A 270 16.10 3.04 -1.76
C LEU A 270 15.02 3.74 -2.60
N LEU A 271 13.73 3.49 -2.34
CA LEU A 271 12.65 4.25 -2.97
C LEU A 271 12.59 5.67 -2.45
N HIS A 272 12.72 5.87 -1.14
CA HIS A 272 12.79 7.19 -0.53
C HIS A 272 13.98 7.99 -1.07
N ASP A 273 15.15 7.38 -1.25
CA ASP A 273 16.32 8.02 -1.84
C ASP A 273 16.05 8.53 -3.27
N GLU A 274 15.25 7.82 -4.07
CA GLU A 274 14.86 8.28 -5.40
C GLU A 274 13.88 9.46 -5.34
N ILE A 275 12.93 9.46 -4.40
CA ILE A 275 12.03 10.60 -4.14
C ILE A 275 12.86 11.84 -3.76
N VAL A 276 13.80 11.70 -2.84
CA VAL A 276 14.70 12.78 -2.43
C VAL A 276 15.58 13.26 -3.59
N ARG A 277 16.10 12.35 -4.39
CA ARG A 277 16.91 12.70 -5.60
C ARG A 277 16.10 13.48 -6.62
N ALA A 278 14.82 13.16 -6.78
CA ALA A 278 13.90 13.87 -7.66
C ALA A 278 13.46 15.24 -7.09
N GLU A 279 13.87 15.58 -5.87
CA GLU A 279 13.40 16.76 -5.12
C GLU A 279 11.87 16.78 -4.96
N ASP A 280 11.24 15.61 -4.85
CA ASP A 280 9.81 15.42 -4.74
C ASP A 280 9.37 15.22 -3.27
N SER A 281 9.62 16.22 -2.45
CA SER A 281 9.36 16.17 -1.00
C SER A 281 7.87 16.10 -0.63
N GLY A 282 6.98 16.27 -1.60
CA GLY A 282 5.52 16.13 -1.42
C GLY A 282 5.02 14.71 -1.57
N ALA A 283 5.79 13.85 -2.25
CA ALA A 283 5.34 12.48 -2.50
C ALA A 283 5.31 11.65 -1.21
N GLY A 284 4.14 11.07 -0.91
CA GLY A 284 3.95 10.10 0.16
C GLY A 284 4.54 8.73 -0.21
N LEU A 285 5.04 7.99 0.79
CA LEU A 285 5.49 6.61 0.60
C LEU A 285 4.46 5.65 1.18
N TRP A 286 3.95 4.75 0.35
CA TRP A 286 2.91 3.79 0.68
C TRP A 286 3.45 2.37 0.64
N VAL A 287 3.37 1.60 1.73
CA VAL A 287 3.65 0.17 1.72
C VAL A 287 2.32 -0.56 1.52
N THR A 288 1.97 -0.81 0.26
CA THR A 288 0.63 -1.33 -0.10
C THR A 288 0.52 -2.85 -0.09
N GLU A 289 1.63 -3.55 0.08
CA GLU A 289 1.68 -4.96 0.46
C GLU A 289 2.96 -5.27 1.23
N LEU A 290 2.81 -5.99 2.36
CA LEU A 290 3.90 -6.53 3.14
C LEU A 290 3.40 -7.71 3.97
N GLY A 291 4.12 -8.83 3.98
CA GLY A 291 3.66 -9.99 4.74
C GLY A 291 4.63 -11.16 4.76
N TRP A 292 4.36 -12.08 5.66
CA TRP A 292 5.02 -13.38 5.80
C TRP A 292 3.98 -14.45 6.09
N ALA A 293 4.25 -15.68 5.71
CA ALA A 293 3.35 -16.80 5.96
C ALA A 293 3.58 -17.43 7.34
N SER A 294 2.49 -17.92 7.93
CA SER A 294 2.49 -18.76 9.13
C SER A 294 2.49 -20.25 8.84
N SER A 295 2.18 -20.61 7.60
CA SER A 295 2.05 -21.99 7.13
C SER A 295 2.35 -22.09 5.63
N GLY A 296 2.42 -23.31 5.09
CA GLY A 296 2.70 -23.54 3.68
C GLY A 296 4.05 -24.21 3.45
N PRO A 297 4.59 -24.13 2.22
CA PRO A 297 5.86 -24.79 1.85
C PRO A 297 7.06 -24.23 2.61
N ASP A 298 8.18 -24.96 2.54
CA ASP A 298 9.47 -24.46 3.04
C ASP A 298 9.96 -23.32 2.13
N HIS A 299 9.75 -22.10 2.61
CA HIS A 299 10.08 -20.87 1.90
C HIS A 299 10.64 -19.83 2.88
N PRO A 300 11.59 -18.95 2.46
CA PRO A 300 12.16 -17.92 3.34
C PRO A 300 11.15 -16.95 3.94
N LEU A 301 9.99 -16.78 3.33
CA LEU A 301 8.89 -15.95 3.84
C LEU A 301 7.89 -16.75 4.69
N ASN A 302 8.02 -18.06 4.84
CA ASN A 302 7.25 -18.85 5.80
C ASN A 302 8.00 -18.89 7.13
N ARG A 303 7.40 -18.31 8.16
CA ARG A 303 7.99 -18.08 9.48
C ARG A 303 7.33 -18.85 10.61
N GLY A 304 6.26 -19.60 10.29
CA GLY A 304 5.41 -20.18 11.33
C GLY A 304 4.55 -19.11 12.03
N PRO A 305 3.57 -19.51 12.85
CA PRO A 305 2.61 -18.57 13.44
C PRO A 305 3.24 -17.48 14.31
N GLU A 306 4.14 -17.85 15.21
CA GLU A 306 4.85 -16.92 16.08
C GLU A 306 5.80 -16.03 15.30
N GLY A 307 6.54 -16.60 14.34
CA GLY A 307 7.46 -15.83 13.51
C GLY A 307 6.75 -14.89 12.53
N GLN A 308 5.53 -15.19 12.11
CA GLN A 308 4.69 -14.26 11.36
C GLN A 308 4.33 -13.04 12.22
N ALA A 309 3.91 -13.25 13.47
CA ALA A 309 3.60 -12.17 14.40
C ALA A 309 4.83 -11.31 14.74
N GLU A 310 5.99 -11.94 14.99
CA GLU A 310 7.25 -11.22 15.21
C GLU A 310 7.61 -10.33 14.01
N ARG A 311 7.46 -10.85 12.77
CA ARG A 311 7.76 -10.07 11.57
C ARG A 311 6.78 -8.93 11.35
N LEU A 312 5.50 -9.11 11.68
CA LEU A 312 4.52 -8.04 11.64
C LEU A 312 4.93 -6.91 12.59
N THR A 313 5.24 -7.26 13.85
CA THR A 313 5.68 -6.28 14.86
C THR A 313 6.92 -5.53 14.39
N GLU A 314 7.97 -6.26 13.97
CA GLU A 314 9.22 -5.64 13.52
C GLU A 314 9.01 -4.71 12.31
N ALA A 315 8.13 -5.09 11.37
CA ALA A 315 7.86 -4.31 10.16
C ALA A 315 7.06 -3.04 10.46
N PHE A 316 6.06 -3.16 11.33
CA PHE A 316 5.23 -2.01 11.70
C PHE A 316 6.02 -1.02 12.57
N ASP A 317 6.83 -1.51 13.52
CA ASP A 317 7.76 -0.67 14.30
C ASP A 317 8.73 0.07 13.37
N LEU A 318 9.37 -0.64 12.42
CA LEU A 318 10.29 -0.04 11.46
C LEU A 318 9.64 1.11 10.67
N LEU A 319 8.47 0.85 10.10
CA LEU A 319 7.79 1.83 9.26
C LEU A 319 7.20 2.99 10.08
N LEU A 320 6.82 2.74 11.31
CA LEU A 320 6.39 3.77 12.25
C LEU A 320 7.56 4.65 12.71
N ASP A 321 8.71 4.05 13.04
CA ASP A 321 9.92 4.78 13.45
C ASP A 321 10.42 5.71 12.34
N HIS A 322 10.24 5.34 11.07
CA HIS A 322 10.61 6.15 9.90
C HIS A 322 9.45 6.94 9.29
N ARG A 323 8.27 6.94 9.92
CA ARG A 323 7.06 7.55 9.34
C ARG A 323 7.27 9.00 8.89
N GLU A 324 7.86 9.82 9.74
CA GLU A 324 8.10 11.23 9.45
C GLU A 324 9.28 11.43 8.50
N ASP A 325 10.37 10.68 8.70
CA ASP A 325 11.60 10.84 7.93
C ASP A 325 11.44 10.40 6.47
N TRP A 326 10.62 9.36 6.22
CA TRP A 326 10.36 8.82 4.88
C TRP A 326 9.00 9.22 4.33
N ASN A 327 8.24 10.03 5.05
CA ASN A 327 6.86 10.38 4.69
C ASN A 327 5.99 9.14 4.44
N VAL A 328 6.00 8.16 5.37
CA VAL A 328 5.22 6.93 5.22
C VAL A 328 3.76 7.22 5.57
N GLU A 329 2.86 7.04 4.59
CA GLU A 329 1.44 7.35 4.71
C GLU A 329 0.60 6.15 5.15
N SER A 330 0.99 4.94 4.77
CA SER A 330 0.24 3.72 5.11
C SER A 330 1.10 2.47 5.03
N VAL A 331 0.72 1.45 5.81
CA VAL A 331 1.24 0.09 5.72
C VAL A 331 0.11 -0.93 5.67
N ILE A 332 0.07 -1.73 4.61
CA ILE A 332 -0.98 -2.70 4.33
C ILE A 332 -0.41 -4.11 4.49
N TRP A 333 -0.95 -4.86 5.48
CA TRP A 333 -0.59 -6.25 5.70
C TRP A 333 -1.20 -7.16 4.63
N TYR A 334 -0.38 -8.00 4.04
CA TYR A 334 -0.80 -9.05 3.11
C TYR A 334 -0.80 -10.40 3.85
N SER A 335 -1.96 -11.00 4.21
CA SER A 335 -3.32 -10.67 3.81
C SER A 335 -4.31 -10.75 4.98
N TRP A 336 -5.61 -10.53 4.72
CA TRP A 336 -6.66 -10.65 5.73
C TRP A 336 -6.86 -12.09 6.21
N ARG A 337 -7.04 -13.02 5.26
CA ARG A 337 -7.18 -14.46 5.55
C ARG A 337 -6.17 -15.27 4.75
N ASP A 338 -5.88 -16.48 5.26
CA ASP A 338 -5.26 -17.52 4.45
C ASP A 338 -6.13 -17.85 3.24
N PHE A 339 -5.52 -18.32 2.19
CA PHE A 339 -6.21 -18.76 0.98
C PHE A 339 -5.48 -19.92 0.32
N THR A 340 -6.23 -20.77 -0.36
CA THR A 340 -5.69 -21.93 -1.08
C THR A 340 -5.35 -21.59 -2.52
N ASP A 341 -4.43 -22.37 -3.11
CA ASP A 341 -4.03 -22.28 -4.52
C ASP A 341 -3.63 -20.87 -4.99
N PRO A 342 -2.69 -20.23 -4.30
CA PRO A 342 -2.22 -18.91 -4.73
C PRO A 342 -1.61 -18.99 -6.13
N PRO A 343 -2.11 -18.22 -7.11
CA PRO A 343 -1.69 -18.37 -8.50
C PRO A 343 -0.27 -17.86 -8.78
N LEU A 344 0.27 -17.00 -7.92
CA LEU A 344 1.49 -16.24 -8.21
C LEU A 344 2.61 -16.43 -7.19
N CYS A 345 2.34 -17.01 -6.03
CA CYS A 345 3.35 -17.19 -4.99
C CYS A 345 3.11 -18.44 -4.13
N ASP A 346 4.08 -19.32 -4.05
CA ASP A 346 3.97 -20.61 -3.32
C ASP A 346 3.71 -20.44 -1.81
N TRP A 347 4.21 -19.35 -1.22
CA TRP A 347 4.22 -19.11 0.22
C TRP A 347 3.00 -18.32 0.71
N CYS A 348 2.42 -17.48 -0.12
CA CYS A 348 1.50 -16.43 0.31
C CYS A 348 0.14 -16.93 0.78
N GLY A 349 -0.25 -18.15 0.44
CA GLY A 349 -1.51 -18.75 0.92
C GLY A 349 -1.63 -18.78 2.44
N GLY A 350 -0.51 -18.81 3.18
CA GLY A 350 -0.50 -18.79 4.65
C GLY A 350 -0.26 -17.42 5.28
N SER A 351 -0.37 -16.32 4.54
CA SER A 351 -0.03 -14.96 5.00
C SER A 351 -1.14 -14.25 5.78
N GLY A 352 -2.34 -14.80 5.84
CA GLY A 352 -3.48 -14.20 6.51
C GLY A 352 -3.28 -13.92 8.00
N LEU A 353 -3.99 -12.93 8.52
CA LEU A 353 -4.16 -12.70 9.96
C LEU A 353 -5.10 -13.74 10.59
N PHE A 354 -5.94 -14.37 9.77
CA PHE A 354 -6.89 -15.41 10.12
C PHE A 354 -6.71 -16.65 9.24
N ALA A 355 -7.18 -17.80 9.74
CA ALA A 355 -7.29 -19.01 8.92
C ALA A 355 -8.34 -18.83 7.79
N GLU A 356 -8.24 -19.63 6.72
CA GLU A 356 -9.09 -19.49 5.52
C GLU A 356 -10.58 -19.62 5.80
N ASP A 357 -10.97 -20.70 6.48
CA ASP A 357 -12.39 -21.09 6.64
C ASP A 357 -13.06 -20.51 7.90
N ALA A 358 -12.31 -19.84 8.76
CA ALA A 358 -12.81 -19.31 10.02
C ALA A 358 -12.10 -18.01 10.41
N LEU A 359 -12.78 -17.16 11.19
CA LEU A 359 -12.14 -16.02 11.82
C LEU A 359 -11.45 -16.46 13.14
N ASP A 360 -10.73 -17.59 13.07
CA ASP A 360 -9.86 -18.01 14.15
C ASP A 360 -8.57 -17.17 14.06
N PRO A 361 -8.32 -16.30 15.06
CA PRO A 361 -7.21 -15.35 14.97
C PRO A 361 -5.87 -16.09 15.14
N LYS A 362 -4.91 -15.72 14.31
CA LYS A 362 -3.53 -16.12 14.48
C LYS A 362 -2.79 -15.19 15.48
N PRO A 363 -1.60 -15.54 15.97
CA PRO A 363 -0.79 -14.62 16.76
C PRO A 363 -0.54 -13.27 16.10
N SER A 364 -0.45 -13.25 14.78
CA SER A 364 -0.31 -12.02 13.96
C SER A 364 -1.51 -11.07 14.05
N TRP A 365 -2.73 -11.58 14.27
CA TRP A 365 -3.89 -10.72 14.54
C TRP A 365 -3.74 -9.96 15.86
N THR A 366 -3.28 -10.65 16.92
CA THR A 366 -3.00 -10.01 18.22
C THR A 366 -1.93 -8.94 18.05
N ALA A 367 -0.84 -9.24 17.35
CA ALA A 367 0.21 -8.26 17.07
C ALA A 367 -0.33 -7.06 16.25
N PHE A 368 -1.18 -7.30 15.24
CA PHE A 368 -1.80 -6.24 14.46
C PHE A 368 -2.67 -5.31 15.33
N THR A 369 -3.50 -5.89 16.20
CA THR A 369 -4.40 -5.10 17.07
C THR A 369 -3.68 -4.33 18.17
N GLU A 370 -2.45 -4.71 18.54
CA GLU A 370 -1.59 -3.92 19.44
C GLU A 370 -1.24 -2.55 18.82
N PHE A 371 -1.04 -2.49 17.49
CA PHE A 371 -0.77 -1.23 16.78
C PHE A 371 -2.03 -0.39 16.54
N THR A 372 -3.15 -1.04 16.22
CA THR A 372 -4.41 -0.31 15.94
C THR A 372 -5.17 0.08 17.20
N GLY A 373 -4.83 -0.46 18.36
CA GLY A 373 -5.58 -0.31 19.59
C GLY A 373 -6.96 -1.01 19.54
N GLY A 374 -7.14 -1.98 18.65
CA GLY A 374 -8.33 -2.80 18.50
C GLY A 374 -8.36 -4.02 19.42
N SER A 375 -9.29 -4.97 19.14
CA SER A 375 -9.49 -6.18 19.94
C SER A 375 -9.74 -7.43 19.08
#